data_693931eb2bdec8d8ac341c29c3577d54
#
_entry.id   693931eb2bdec8d8ac341c29c3577d54
#
_cell.length_a   1.000
_cell.length_b   1.000
_cell.length_c   1.000
_cell.angle_alpha   90.00
_cell.angle_beta   90.00
_cell.angle_gamma   90.00
#
_symmetry.space_group_name_H-M   'P 1'
#
loop_
_entity.id
_entity.type
_entity.pdbx_description
1 polymer ?
#
loop_
_entity_poly.entity_id
_entity_poly.type
_entity_poly.pdbx_seq_one_letter_code
_entity_poly.pdbx_strand_id
1 'polypeptide(L)'
;AEDKALGKLGLLCAGKREQPERIVGVMGCMAQRLGAEIFTRVRGLDFAVGTRRAGAIPRLVARVLAGETGLGEWSAPDELPDVPDSHAESGFSALVTILLGCNRRCAYCIVPDVRGTEYSRPAREILAEIDALTRNGVREITLLGQSVMNYGRVHTVWNAADAPSPGGFREPFARLLEAVAAVPGIA
;
A
#
# COMPACT_ATOMS: atom_id res chain seq x y z
N ALA A 1 -0.61 17.65 -9.88
CA ALA A 1 -0.06 16.93 -8.72
C ALA A 1 1.37 16.44 -8.98
N GLU A 2 1.64 15.80 -10.12
CA GLU A 2 2.94 15.22 -10.48
C GLU A 2 4.07 16.25 -10.55
N ASP A 3 3.88 17.38 -11.26
CA ASP A 3 4.90 18.42 -11.36
C ASP A 3 5.29 18.99 -10.00
N LYS A 4 4.33 19.06 -9.07
CA LYS A 4 4.59 19.49 -7.70
C LYS A 4 5.48 18.49 -6.94
N ALA A 5 5.26 17.18 -7.16
CA ALA A 5 6.06 16.13 -6.56
C ALA A 5 7.48 16.10 -7.15
N LEU A 6 7.60 16.21 -8.49
CA LEU A 6 8.89 16.28 -9.18
C LEU A 6 9.69 17.51 -8.74
N GLY A 7 9.04 18.69 -8.63
CA GLY A 7 9.68 19.90 -8.11
C GLY A 7 10.18 19.72 -6.68
N LYS A 8 9.40 19.08 -5.79
CA LYS A 8 9.83 18.79 -4.42
C LYS A 8 11.03 17.85 -4.38
N LEU A 9 11.02 16.78 -5.21
CA LEU A 9 12.15 15.86 -5.33
C LEU A 9 13.40 16.59 -5.83
N GLY A 10 13.28 17.46 -6.84
CA GLY A 10 14.38 18.27 -7.34
C GLY A 10 15.02 19.14 -6.26
N LEU A 11 14.20 19.77 -5.40
CA LEU A 11 14.68 20.56 -4.27
C LEU A 11 15.43 19.68 -3.25
N LEU A 12 14.90 18.51 -2.92
CA LEU A 12 15.54 17.57 -2.00
C LEU A 12 16.89 17.09 -2.54
N CYS A 13 16.96 16.77 -3.83
CA CYS A 13 18.21 16.38 -4.49
C CYS A 13 19.21 17.54 -4.58
N ALA A 14 18.76 18.77 -4.81
CA ALA A 14 19.64 19.96 -4.79
C ALA A 14 20.28 20.16 -3.42
N GLY A 15 19.58 19.86 -2.33
CA GLY A 15 20.11 19.94 -0.95
C GLY A 15 21.27 18.99 -0.67
N LYS A 16 21.54 17.99 -1.52
CA LYS A 16 22.74 17.13 -1.41
C LYS A 16 24.05 17.89 -1.62
N ARG A 17 24.02 19.07 -2.19
CA ARG A 17 25.23 19.94 -2.28
C ARG A 17 25.73 20.38 -0.91
N GLU A 18 24.79 20.58 0.03
CA GLU A 18 25.09 20.97 1.42
C GLU A 18 25.23 19.75 2.34
N GLN A 19 24.57 18.64 1.98
CA GLN A 19 24.55 17.37 2.73
C GLN A 19 24.79 16.20 1.77
N PRO A 20 26.05 15.95 1.38
CA PRO A 20 26.40 14.92 0.39
C PRO A 20 25.95 13.49 0.79
N GLU A 21 25.89 13.21 2.09
CA GLU A 21 25.46 11.92 2.66
C GLU A 21 23.93 11.71 2.60
N ARG A 22 23.17 12.73 2.24
CA ARG A 22 21.71 12.61 2.15
C ARG A 22 21.30 11.65 1.06
N ILE A 23 20.50 10.65 1.42
CA ILE A 23 19.86 9.73 0.49
C ILE A 23 18.45 10.26 0.15
N VAL A 24 18.14 10.35 -1.13
CA VAL A 24 16.83 10.77 -1.63
C VAL A 24 16.24 9.65 -2.48
N GLY A 25 15.15 9.08 -2.01
CA GLY A 25 14.37 8.09 -2.74
C GLY A 25 12.92 8.51 -2.94
N VAL A 26 12.23 7.86 -3.85
CA VAL A 26 10.80 8.05 -4.09
C VAL A 26 10.11 6.71 -4.23
N MET A 27 8.89 6.60 -3.70
CA MET A 27 8.05 5.40 -3.87
C MET A 27 6.61 5.76 -4.23
N GLY A 28 5.91 4.81 -4.82
CA GLY A 28 4.47 4.89 -5.06
C GLY A 28 4.07 5.00 -6.52
N CYS A 29 2.80 5.40 -6.75
CA CYS A 29 2.18 5.38 -8.08
C CYS A 29 2.93 6.21 -9.14
N MET A 30 3.47 7.36 -8.78
CA MET A 30 4.24 8.20 -9.70
C MET A 30 5.54 7.51 -10.10
N ALA A 31 6.26 6.92 -9.15
CA ALA A 31 7.47 6.15 -9.43
C ALA A 31 7.16 4.95 -10.32
N GLN A 32 6.09 4.20 -10.02
CA GLN A 32 5.63 3.07 -10.84
C GLN A 32 5.31 3.50 -12.28
N ARG A 33 4.60 4.63 -12.45
CA ARG A 33 4.18 5.13 -13.75
C ARG A 33 5.36 5.62 -14.60
N LEU A 34 6.26 6.36 -14.01
CA LEU A 34 7.42 6.94 -14.71
C LEU A 34 8.50 5.89 -15.00
N GLY A 35 8.59 4.85 -14.17
CA GLY A 35 9.65 3.87 -14.31
C GLY A 35 11.03 4.54 -14.28
N ALA A 36 11.94 4.07 -15.12
CA ALA A 36 13.31 4.60 -15.22
C ALA A 36 13.37 6.07 -15.68
N GLU A 37 12.33 6.59 -16.34
CA GLU A 37 12.28 7.98 -16.80
C GLU A 37 12.39 8.97 -15.62
N ILE A 38 12.01 8.57 -14.40
CA ILE A 38 12.08 9.44 -13.23
C ILE A 38 13.51 9.94 -12.95
N PHE A 39 14.53 9.15 -13.24
CA PHE A 39 15.93 9.53 -13.03
C PHE A 39 16.41 10.59 -14.04
N THR A 40 15.81 10.65 -15.22
CA THR A 40 16.07 11.72 -16.20
C THR A 40 15.40 13.03 -15.82
N ARG A 41 14.21 12.94 -15.20
CA ARG A 41 13.45 14.12 -14.74
C ARG A 41 13.98 14.69 -13.43
N VAL A 42 14.53 13.84 -12.56
CA VAL A 42 15.06 14.26 -11.25
C VAL A 42 16.51 13.80 -11.11
N ARG A 43 17.45 14.68 -11.48
CA ARG A 43 18.86 14.40 -11.34
C ARG A 43 19.26 14.33 -9.87
N GLY A 44 20.07 13.33 -9.52
CA GLY A 44 20.57 13.13 -8.15
C GLY A 44 19.62 12.30 -7.26
N LEU A 45 18.53 11.73 -7.85
CA LEU A 45 17.71 10.75 -7.17
C LEU A 45 18.48 9.43 -7.03
N ASP A 46 18.56 8.88 -5.81
CA ASP A 46 19.33 7.67 -5.54
C ASP A 46 18.57 6.40 -5.89
N PHE A 47 17.29 6.34 -5.53
CA PHE A 47 16.45 5.19 -5.88
C PHE A 47 14.98 5.56 -6.10
N ALA A 48 14.28 4.70 -6.82
CA ALA A 48 12.84 4.80 -7.03
C ALA A 48 12.17 3.42 -6.92
N VAL A 49 11.01 3.37 -6.28
CA VAL A 49 10.30 2.13 -5.95
C VAL A 49 8.83 2.21 -6.37
N GLY A 50 8.37 1.21 -7.08
CA GLY A 50 6.97 1.06 -7.46
C GLY A 50 6.06 0.73 -6.28
N THR A 51 4.76 0.67 -6.55
CA THR A 51 3.70 0.59 -5.52
C THR A 51 3.67 -0.70 -4.71
N ARG A 52 4.26 -1.80 -5.22
CA ARG A 52 4.21 -3.13 -4.60
C ARG A 52 5.58 -3.62 -4.14
N ARG A 53 6.56 -2.70 -4.01
CA ARG A 53 7.97 -3.02 -3.75
C ARG A 53 8.53 -2.27 -2.54
N ALA A 54 7.67 -1.88 -1.59
CA ALA A 54 8.12 -1.18 -0.38
C ALA A 54 9.16 -1.99 0.41
N GLY A 55 9.02 -3.30 0.47
CA GLY A 55 9.98 -4.21 1.10
C GLY A 55 11.40 -4.19 0.51
N ALA A 56 11.59 -3.65 -0.71
CA ALA A 56 12.91 -3.49 -1.32
C ALA A 56 13.70 -2.31 -0.75
N ILE A 57 13.06 -1.35 -0.08
CA ILE A 57 13.69 -0.10 0.37
C ILE A 57 14.93 -0.34 1.24
N PRO A 58 14.92 -1.20 2.27
CA PRO A 58 16.11 -1.41 3.11
C PRO A 58 17.32 -1.87 2.30
N ARG A 59 17.12 -2.79 1.35
CA ARG A 59 18.17 -3.28 0.47
C ARG A 59 18.68 -2.19 -0.48
N LEU A 60 17.80 -1.37 -1.04
CA LEU A 60 18.18 -0.25 -1.92
C LEU A 60 18.98 0.80 -1.15
N VAL A 61 18.58 1.14 0.07
CA VAL A 61 19.33 2.06 0.94
C VAL A 61 20.73 1.51 1.22
N ALA A 62 20.87 0.23 1.54
CA ALA A 62 22.17 -0.40 1.74
C ALA A 62 23.07 -0.31 0.50
N ARG A 63 22.52 -0.50 -0.70
CA ARG A 63 23.26 -0.36 -1.96
C ARG A 63 23.67 1.09 -2.23
N VAL A 64 22.81 2.06 -1.92
CA VAL A 64 23.16 3.49 -2.03
C VAL A 64 24.29 3.85 -1.06
N LEU A 65 24.26 3.34 0.17
CA LEU A 65 25.35 3.51 1.14
C LEU A 65 26.68 2.89 0.67
N ALA A 66 26.61 1.86 -0.18
CA ALA A 66 27.76 1.25 -0.85
C ALA A 66 28.23 2.03 -2.09
N GLY A 67 27.60 3.18 -2.42
CA GLY A 67 28.00 4.07 -3.51
C GLY A 67 27.23 3.89 -4.82
N GLU A 68 26.20 3.02 -4.87
CA GLU A 68 25.36 2.88 -6.05
C GLU A 68 24.31 4.01 -6.11
N THR A 69 23.90 4.40 -7.32
CA THR A 69 22.87 5.44 -7.54
C THR A 69 21.95 5.06 -8.70
N GLY A 70 20.79 5.71 -8.79
CA GLY A 70 19.85 5.48 -9.89
C GLY A 70 19.20 4.09 -9.85
N LEU A 71 18.97 3.55 -8.66
CA LEU A 71 18.41 2.22 -8.46
C LEU A 71 16.90 2.22 -8.62
N GLY A 72 16.36 1.40 -9.51
CA GLY A 72 14.92 1.29 -9.75
C GLY A 72 14.38 -0.10 -9.46
N GLU A 73 13.23 -0.18 -8.76
CA GLU A 73 12.45 -1.41 -8.61
C GLU A 73 10.98 -1.16 -8.89
N TRP A 74 10.47 -1.87 -9.89
CA TRP A 74 9.10 -1.74 -10.38
C TRP A 74 8.33 -3.03 -10.16
N SER A 75 7.04 -2.91 -9.87
CA SER A 75 6.16 -4.07 -9.71
C SER A 75 5.72 -4.60 -11.07
N ALA A 76 5.72 -5.91 -11.23
CA ALA A 76 4.98 -6.55 -12.31
C ALA A 76 3.46 -6.46 -12.05
N PRO A 77 2.61 -6.39 -13.09
CA PRO A 77 1.16 -6.27 -12.94
C PRO A 77 0.52 -7.39 -12.10
N ASP A 78 1.03 -8.60 -12.23
CA ASP A 78 0.49 -9.82 -11.58
C ASP A 78 1.22 -10.21 -10.30
N GLU A 79 2.15 -9.39 -9.83
CA GLU A 79 2.88 -9.66 -8.60
C GLU A 79 1.99 -9.43 -7.38
N LEU A 80 2.07 -10.35 -6.40
CA LEU A 80 1.39 -10.16 -5.12
C LEU A 80 1.93 -8.89 -4.45
N PRO A 81 1.05 -8.02 -3.96
CA PRO A 81 1.48 -6.77 -3.35
C PRO A 81 2.14 -7.01 -2.00
N ASP A 82 3.21 -6.26 -1.72
CA ASP A 82 3.60 -5.98 -0.35
C ASP A 82 2.44 -5.23 0.31
N VAL A 83 1.80 -5.83 1.27
CA VAL A 83 0.75 -5.17 2.04
C VAL A 83 1.45 -4.26 3.05
N PRO A 84 1.20 -2.95 3.01
CA PRO A 84 1.74 -2.06 4.04
C PRO A 84 1.20 -2.47 5.41
N ASP A 85 2.07 -2.46 6.42
CA ASP A 85 1.62 -2.57 7.80
C ASP A 85 0.60 -1.47 8.12
N SER A 86 -0.39 -1.80 8.94
CA SER A 86 -1.35 -0.81 9.40
C SER A 86 -0.65 0.27 10.21
N HIS A 87 -1.02 1.51 9.96
CA HIS A 87 -0.55 2.63 10.75
C HIS A 87 -1.67 3.13 11.64
N ALA A 88 -1.43 3.15 12.96
CA ALA A 88 -2.24 3.93 13.86
C ALA A 88 -1.99 5.42 13.56
N GLU A 89 -2.99 6.14 13.04
CA GLU A 89 -2.90 7.59 12.82
C GLU A 89 -2.87 8.36 14.14
N SER A 90 -3.50 7.78 15.16
CA SER A 90 -3.51 8.24 16.53
C SER A 90 -3.63 7.01 17.42
N GLY A 91 -3.40 7.14 18.72
CA GLY A 91 -3.66 6.04 19.66
C GLY A 91 -5.11 5.53 19.66
N PHE A 92 -6.03 6.20 18.95
CA PHE A 92 -7.46 5.90 18.92
C PHE A 92 -7.91 5.30 17.58
N SER A 93 -7.40 5.75 16.43
CA SER A 93 -7.82 5.32 15.09
C SER A 93 -6.69 4.71 14.29
N ALA A 94 -7.00 3.74 13.44
CA ALA A 94 -6.04 3.12 12.51
C ALA A 94 -6.62 2.87 11.12
N LEU A 95 -5.73 2.87 10.13
CA LEU A 95 -6.04 2.57 8.73
C LEU A 95 -5.60 1.14 8.42
N VAL A 96 -6.52 0.30 7.95
CA VAL A 96 -6.26 -1.11 7.61
C VAL A 96 -6.58 -1.35 6.15
N THR A 97 -5.56 -1.69 5.37
CA THR A 97 -5.72 -2.03 3.96
C THR A 97 -6.34 -3.41 3.82
N ILE A 98 -7.50 -3.51 3.15
CA ILE A 98 -8.20 -4.78 2.89
C ILE A 98 -8.12 -5.22 1.43
N LEU A 99 -7.90 -4.25 0.51
CA LEU A 99 -7.90 -4.50 -0.93
C LEU A 99 -6.90 -3.59 -1.63
N LEU A 100 -6.13 -4.13 -2.54
CA LEU A 100 -5.14 -3.44 -3.36
C LEU A 100 -5.43 -3.68 -4.85
N GLY A 101 -5.09 -2.69 -5.69
CA GLY A 101 -5.33 -2.76 -7.14
C GLY A 101 -6.80 -2.60 -7.51
N CYS A 102 -7.09 -2.67 -8.81
CA CYS A 102 -8.46 -2.54 -9.32
C CYS A 102 -8.57 -3.14 -10.72
N ASN A 103 -9.59 -3.97 -10.94
CA ASN A 103 -9.86 -4.58 -12.25
C ASN A 103 -10.80 -3.74 -13.14
N ARG A 104 -11.26 -2.58 -12.64
CA ARG A 104 -12.11 -1.67 -13.43
C ARG A 104 -11.26 -0.88 -14.41
N ARG A 105 -11.77 -0.70 -15.64
CA ARG A 105 -11.11 0.06 -16.72
C ARG A 105 -11.84 1.38 -16.98
N CYS A 106 -11.90 2.23 -15.97
CA CYS A 106 -12.47 3.58 -16.13
C CYS A 106 -11.54 4.43 -17.00
N ALA A 107 -12.08 5.13 -17.99
CA ALA A 107 -11.31 5.83 -19.04
C ALA A 107 -10.28 6.86 -18.50
N TYR A 108 -10.51 7.40 -17.32
CA TYR A 108 -9.64 8.42 -16.70
C TYR A 108 -8.71 7.85 -15.60
N CYS A 109 -8.83 6.55 -15.28
CA CYS A 109 -8.22 6.00 -14.08
C CYS A 109 -6.94 5.24 -14.38
N ILE A 110 -5.84 5.67 -13.76
CA ILE A 110 -4.53 5.04 -13.89
C ILE A 110 -4.31 3.86 -12.91
N VAL A 111 -5.23 3.63 -11.98
CA VAL A 111 -5.03 2.64 -10.89
C VAL A 111 -4.67 1.25 -11.39
N PRO A 112 -5.34 0.67 -12.41
CA PRO A 112 -4.97 -0.66 -12.91
C PRO A 112 -3.51 -0.73 -13.39
N ASP A 113 -3.01 0.34 -14.01
CA ASP A 113 -1.65 0.37 -14.58
C ASP A 113 -0.56 0.54 -13.51
N VAL A 114 -0.87 1.25 -12.42
CA VAL A 114 0.13 1.57 -11.39
C VAL A 114 0.00 0.74 -10.11
N ARG A 115 -1.18 0.18 -9.83
CA ARG A 115 -1.43 -0.69 -8.67
C ARG A 115 -1.75 -2.14 -9.05
N GLY A 116 -1.87 -2.42 -10.37
CA GLY A 116 -2.09 -3.75 -10.92
C GLY A 116 -3.48 -4.31 -10.63
N THR A 117 -3.59 -5.62 -10.81
CA THR A 117 -4.83 -6.39 -10.60
C THR A 117 -5.30 -6.32 -9.14
N GLU A 118 -6.61 -6.46 -8.98
CA GLU A 118 -7.26 -6.46 -7.67
C GLU A 118 -6.81 -7.66 -6.83
N TYR A 119 -6.37 -7.39 -5.63
CA TYR A 119 -6.02 -8.38 -4.61
C TYR A 119 -6.73 -8.03 -3.30
N SER A 120 -7.61 -8.91 -2.84
CA SER A 120 -8.27 -8.82 -1.54
C SER A 120 -7.48 -9.66 -0.52
N ARG A 121 -7.13 -9.05 0.61
CA ARG A 121 -6.42 -9.75 1.68
C ARG A 121 -7.30 -10.82 2.33
N PRO A 122 -6.74 -11.96 2.78
CA PRO A 122 -7.47 -12.94 3.57
C PRO A 122 -8.10 -12.31 4.82
N ALA A 123 -9.38 -12.61 5.07
CA ALA A 123 -10.11 -12.04 6.20
C ALA A 123 -9.44 -12.31 7.54
N ARG A 124 -8.86 -13.51 7.73
CA ARG A 124 -8.14 -13.88 8.96
C ARG A 124 -6.97 -12.97 9.27
N GLU A 125 -6.25 -12.52 8.24
CA GLU A 125 -5.08 -11.64 8.40
C GLU A 125 -5.52 -10.24 8.82
N ILE A 126 -6.59 -9.72 8.19
CA ILE A 126 -7.20 -8.44 8.53
C ILE A 126 -7.70 -8.46 9.98
N LEU A 127 -8.41 -9.50 10.37
CA LEU A 127 -8.96 -9.62 11.74
C LEU A 127 -7.87 -9.77 12.78
N ALA A 128 -6.80 -10.53 12.50
CA ALA A 128 -5.65 -10.66 13.40
C ALA A 128 -4.92 -9.32 13.59
N GLU A 129 -4.77 -8.54 12.53
CA GLU A 129 -4.19 -7.20 12.56
C GLU A 129 -5.05 -6.23 13.38
N ILE A 130 -6.37 -6.23 13.16
CA ILE A 130 -7.30 -5.39 13.92
C ILE A 130 -7.30 -5.76 15.40
N ASP A 131 -7.28 -7.04 15.74
CA ASP A 131 -7.19 -7.51 17.12
C ASP A 131 -5.88 -7.05 17.80
N ALA A 132 -4.75 -7.06 17.09
CA ALA A 132 -3.49 -6.51 17.59
C ALA A 132 -3.57 -5.00 17.83
N LEU A 133 -4.20 -4.24 16.93
CA LEU A 133 -4.41 -2.80 17.04
C LEU A 133 -5.30 -2.46 18.23
N THR A 134 -6.41 -3.19 18.43
CA THR A 134 -7.34 -2.94 19.55
C THR A 134 -6.70 -3.23 20.91
N ARG A 135 -5.84 -4.24 21.02
CA ARG A 135 -5.02 -4.48 22.23
C ARG A 135 -4.07 -3.32 22.53
N ASN A 136 -3.65 -2.57 21.51
CA ASN A 136 -2.83 -1.37 21.66
C ASN A 136 -3.64 -0.07 21.82
N GLY A 137 -4.95 -0.18 22.07
CA GLY A 137 -5.80 0.97 22.40
C GLY A 137 -6.58 1.57 21.24
N VAL A 138 -6.41 1.08 20.00
CA VAL A 138 -7.20 1.52 18.85
C VAL A 138 -8.67 1.13 19.04
N ARG A 139 -9.60 2.04 18.73
CA ARG A 139 -11.05 1.86 18.86
C ARG A 139 -11.79 2.08 17.55
N GLU A 140 -11.19 2.77 16.63
CA GLU A 140 -11.76 3.10 15.33
C GLU A 140 -10.89 2.53 14.21
N ILE A 141 -11.49 1.80 13.26
CA ILE A 141 -10.81 1.22 12.11
C ILE A 141 -11.42 1.78 10.82
N THR A 142 -10.57 2.34 9.98
CA THR A 142 -10.93 2.69 8.60
C THR A 142 -10.38 1.64 7.64
N LEU A 143 -11.28 0.93 6.96
CA LEU A 143 -10.92 -0.08 5.97
C LEU A 143 -10.59 0.58 4.63
N LEU A 144 -9.38 0.34 4.10
CA LEU A 144 -8.87 0.97 2.89
C LEU A 144 -8.83 0.01 1.70
N GLY A 145 -9.14 0.55 0.52
CA GLY A 145 -9.00 -0.14 -0.76
C GLY A 145 -9.38 0.75 -1.94
N GLN A 146 -8.94 0.39 -3.15
CA GLN A 146 -9.29 1.12 -4.37
C GLN A 146 -10.76 0.93 -4.78
N SER A 147 -11.39 -0.16 -4.35
CA SER A 147 -12.80 -0.45 -4.54
C SER A 147 -13.29 -1.41 -3.46
N VAL A 148 -13.41 -0.95 -2.21
CA VAL A 148 -13.73 -1.78 -1.03
C VAL A 148 -14.96 -2.66 -1.21
N MET A 149 -15.96 -2.21 -1.98
CA MET A 149 -17.17 -2.98 -2.31
C MET A 149 -16.90 -4.23 -3.16
N ASN A 150 -15.69 -4.35 -3.75
CA ASN A 150 -15.29 -5.53 -4.50
C ASN A 150 -14.55 -6.57 -3.63
N TYR A 151 -14.32 -6.27 -2.36
CA TYR A 151 -13.60 -7.18 -1.46
C TYR A 151 -14.14 -8.61 -1.52
N GLY A 152 -13.25 -9.57 -1.78
CA GLY A 152 -13.57 -10.99 -1.84
C GLY A 152 -14.35 -11.48 -3.05
N ARG A 153 -14.58 -10.64 -4.07
CA ARG A 153 -15.32 -11.01 -5.29
C ARG A 153 -14.45 -11.69 -6.35
N VAL A 154 -13.16 -11.39 -6.37
CA VAL A 154 -12.22 -11.92 -7.38
C VAL A 154 -11.68 -13.28 -6.97
N HIS A 155 -11.43 -13.49 -5.68
CA HIS A 155 -10.96 -14.76 -5.13
C HIS A 155 -11.47 -14.95 -3.70
N THR A 156 -11.42 -16.19 -3.23
CA THR A 156 -11.90 -16.54 -1.89
C THR A 156 -11.00 -15.95 -0.80
N VAL A 157 -11.58 -15.16 0.07
CA VAL A 157 -10.90 -14.49 1.20
C VAL A 157 -11.24 -15.12 2.55
N TRP A 158 -12.25 -16.01 2.58
CA TRP A 158 -12.71 -16.74 3.75
C TRP A 158 -12.38 -18.22 3.62
N ASN A 159 -11.93 -18.84 4.71
CA ASN A 159 -11.76 -20.29 4.72
C ASN A 159 -13.10 -21.01 4.76
N ALA A 160 -13.14 -22.24 4.31
CA ALA A 160 -14.36 -23.06 4.35
C ALA A 160 -14.89 -23.26 5.79
N ALA A 161 -14.00 -23.25 6.78
CA ALA A 161 -14.34 -23.36 8.21
C ALA A 161 -15.01 -22.10 8.77
N ASP A 162 -14.81 -20.94 8.13
CA ASP A 162 -15.40 -19.66 8.53
C ASP A 162 -16.77 -19.46 7.89
N ALA A 163 -17.67 -20.41 8.01
CA ALA A 163 -19.03 -20.27 7.50
C ALA A 163 -19.72 -19.05 8.13
N PRO A 164 -20.58 -18.31 7.38
CA PRO A 164 -21.35 -17.22 7.97
C PRO A 164 -22.17 -17.72 9.16
N SER A 165 -22.24 -16.92 10.22
CA SER A 165 -23.15 -17.19 11.33
C SER A 165 -24.60 -17.34 10.84
N PRO A 166 -25.44 -18.11 11.50
CA PRO A 166 -26.86 -18.16 11.16
C PRO A 166 -27.47 -16.75 11.16
N GLY A 167 -27.98 -16.33 9.99
CA GLY A 167 -28.50 -14.98 9.80
C GLY A 167 -27.47 -13.92 9.40
N GLY A 168 -26.17 -14.23 9.41
CA GLY A 168 -25.09 -13.32 8.99
C GLY A 168 -25.04 -13.07 7.48
N PHE A 169 -24.32 -12.04 7.08
CA PHE A 169 -24.14 -11.66 5.68
C PHE A 169 -23.35 -12.71 4.89
N ARG A 170 -23.75 -12.97 3.65
CA ARG A 170 -23.04 -13.85 2.71
C ARG A 170 -22.10 -13.08 1.79
N GLU A 171 -22.40 -11.83 1.52
CA GLU A 171 -21.59 -10.94 0.69
C GLU A 171 -20.25 -10.68 1.39
N PRO A 172 -19.10 -10.92 0.73
CA PRO A 172 -17.79 -10.95 1.41
C PRO A 172 -17.44 -9.69 2.18
N PHE A 173 -17.73 -8.51 1.62
CA PHE A 173 -17.44 -7.24 2.29
C PHE A 173 -18.35 -6.97 3.49
N ALA A 174 -19.67 -7.22 3.34
CA ALA A 174 -20.60 -7.06 4.44
C ALA A 174 -20.26 -8.00 5.61
N ARG A 175 -19.87 -9.23 5.27
CA ARG A 175 -19.39 -10.20 6.25
C ARG A 175 -18.12 -9.75 6.97
N LEU A 176 -17.20 -9.11 6.23
CA LEU A 176 -15.99 -8.54 6.85
C LEU A 176 -16.36 -7.43 7.85
N LEU A 177 -17.27 -6.53 7.47
CA LEU A 177 -17.75 -5.47 8.36
C LEU A 177 -18.36 -6.03 9.64
N GLU A 178 -19.22 -7.06 9.53
CA GLU A 178 -19.81 -7.77 10.67
C GLU A 178 -18.73 -8.36 11.59
N ALA A 179 -17.72 -9.04 10.99
CA ALA A 179 -16.63 -9.63 11.74
C ALA A 179 -15.73 -8.59 12.43
N VAL A 180 -15.45 -7.48 11.77
CA VAL A 180 -14.68 -6.35 12.36
C VAL A 180 -15.45 -5.71 13.51
N ALA A 181 -16.75 -5.46 13.35
CA ALA A 181 -17.59 -4.91 14.41
C ALA A 181 -17.70 -5.83 15.63
N ALA A 182 -17.49 -7.13 15.46
CA ALA A 182 -17.48 -8.11 16.56
C ALA A 182 -16.14 -8.19 17.31
N VAL A 183 -15.07 -7.52 16.81
CA VAL A 183 -13.77 -7.52 17.51
C VAL A 183 -13.88 -6.73 18.81
N PRO A 184 -13.50 -7.33 19.96
CA PRO A 184 -13.60 -6.64 21.25
C PRO A 184 -12.77 -5.34 21.25
N GLY A 185 -13.43 -4.25 21.62
CA GLY A 185 -12.79 -2.94 21.72
C GLY A 185 -12.98 -2.01 20.52
N ILE A 186 -13.59 -2.44 19.44
CA ILE A 186 -14.07 -1.54 18.37
C ILE A 186 -15.32 -0.81 18.88
N ALA A 187 -15.38 0.51 18.63
CA ALA A 187 -16.47 1.40 19.06
C ALA A 187 -17.56 1.51 17.98
#